data_789592836318a7df94eeb6ed3b7b931e
#
_entry.id   789592836318a7df94eeb6ed3b7b931e
#
_cell.length_a   1.000
_cell.length_b   1.000
_cell.length_c   1.000
_cell.angle_alpha   90.00
_cell.angle_beta   90.00
_cell.angle_gamma   90.00
#
_symmetry.space_group_name_H-M   'P 1'
#
loop_
_entity.id
_entity.type
_entity.pdbx_description
1 polymer ?
#
loop_
_entity_poly.entity_id
_entity_poly.type
_entity_poly.pdbx_seq_one_letter_code
_entity_poly.pdbx_strand_id
1 'polypeptide(L)'
;YTINPAITHGVSDYVGSVEVGKIADLVLWNPAMFGVKPDMIIKGGFIIASKMGDANASIPTPQPVVYTKMFGAYGLARANSCITFVSKAAYDNDIKEKLSLHRQVLAVHNCRSIGKKDMKNNDVIADIQVNPENYEVRVDGKLITCEAAEKLPMAQRYFLF
;
A
#
# COMPACT_ATOMS: atom_id res chain seq x y z
N TYR A 1 -4.05 -0.67 -4.55
CA TYR A 1 -2.86 -0.06 -3.91
C TYR A 1 -2.28 -0.90 -2.77
N THR A 2 -3.01 -1.89 -2.24
CA THR A 2 -2.57 -2.69 -1.08
C THR A 2 -2.46 -4.17 -1.41
N ILE A 3 -3.58 -4.84 -1.72
CA ILE A 3 -3.59 -6.29 -1.90
C ILE A 3 -2.88 -6.75 -3.18
N ASN A 4 -3.03 -6.05 -4.31
CA ASN A 4 -2.39 -6.45 -5.56
C ASN A 4 -0.85 -6.37 -5.50
N PRO A 5 -0.23 -5.30 -4.96
CA PRO A 5 1.20 -5.32 -4.65
C PRO A 5 1.61 -6.47 -3.72
N ALA A 6 0.82 -6.77 -2.69
CA ALA A 6 1.13 -7.86 -1.77
C ALA A 6 1.09 -9.24 -2.46
N ILE A 7 0.12 -9.47 -3.37
CA ILE A 7 0.06 -10.67 -4.20
C ILE A 7 1.30 -10.76 -5.10
N THR A 8 1.62 -9.67 -5.81
CA THR A 8 2.76 -9.62 -6.74
C THR A 8 4.09 -9.90 -6.04
N HIS A 9 4.25 -9.42 -4.81
CA HIS A 9 5.47 -9.63 -4.03
C HIS A 9 5.47 -10.93 -3.21
N GLY A 10 4.41 -11.73 -3.27
CA GLY A 10 4.32 -13.01 -2.55
C GLY A 10 4.23 -12.85 -1.04
N VAL A 11 3.58 -11.79 -0.56
CA VAL A 11 3.45 -11.45 0.87
C VAL A 11 1.99 -11.28 1.31
N SER A 12 1.04 -11.59 0.43
CA SER A 12 -0.39 -11.35 0.63
C SER A 12 -1.02 -12.13 1.80
N ASP A 13 -0.37 -13.18 2.27
CA ASP A 13 -0.85 -13.93 3.44
C ASP A 13 -0.64 -13.16 4.75
N TYR A 14 0.24 -12.17 4.74
CA TYR A 14 0.65 -11.44 5.94
C TYR A 14 0.22 -9.98 5.94
N VAL A 15 0.05 -9.38 4.76
CA VAL A 15 -0.25 -7.95 4.59
C VAL A 15 -1.13 -7.71 3.35
N GLY A 16 -1.62 -6.48 3.20
CA GLY A 16 -2.26 -6.01 1.97
C GLY A 16 -3.79 -6.01 2.00
N SER A 17 -4.42 -6.62 2.99
CA SER A 17 -5.88 -6.57 3.20
C SER A 17 -6.23 -6.61 4.68
N VAL A 18 -7.45 -6.19 5.01
CA VAL A 18 -8.00 -6.23 6.36
C VAL A 18 -8.66 -7.59 6.56
N GLU A 19 -7.87 -8.55 7.01
CA GLU A 19 -8.31 -9.92 7.23
C GLU A 19 -7.70 -10.47 8.53
N VAL A 20 -8.42 -11.40 9.18
CA VAL A 20 -7.92 -12.07 10.39
C VAL A 20 -6.64 -12.84 10.06
N GLY A 21 -5.62 -12.68 10.91
CA GLY A 21 -4.32 -13.34 10.74
C GLY A 21 -3.26 -12.49 10.05
N LYS A 22 -3.63 -11.35 9.46
CA LYS A 22 -2.68 -10.40 8.86
C LYS A 22 -2.26 -9.31 9.84
N ILE A 23 -1.09 -8.72 9.59
CA ILE A 23 -0.61 -7.59 10.39
C ILE A 23 -1.58 -6.42 10.30
N ALA A 24 -1.93 -5.86 11.44
CA ALA A 24 -2.80 -4.69 11.54
C ALA A 24 -2.03 -3.39 11.23
N ASP A 25 -1.62 -3.23 9.98
CA ASP A 25 -1.07 -2.00 9.41
C ASP A 25 -2.20 -1.27 8.70
N LEU A 26 -2.83 -0.31 9.38
CA LEU A 26 -4.06 0.33 8.94
C LEU A 26 -3.88 1.83 8.86
N VAL A 27 -4.53 2.44 7.88
CA VAL A 27 -4.63 3.90 7.75
C VAL A 27 -6.10 4.26 7.69
N LEU A 28 -6.54 5.06 8.65
CA LEU A 28 -7.90 5.58 8.71
C LEU A 28 -7.96 6.93 8.02
N TRP A 29 -8.92 7.08 7.11
CA TRP A 29 -9.12 8.28 6.33
C TRP A 29 -10.52 8.86 6.55
N ASN A 30 -10.60 10.15 6.70
CA ASN A 30 -11.85 10.83 6.38
C ASN A 30 -12.06 10.77 4.85
N PRO A 31 -13.24 10.34 4.35
CA PRO A 31 -13.48 10.22 2.91
C PRO A 31 -13.18 11.49 2.12
N ALA A 32 -13.46 12.66 2.68
CA ALA A 32 -13.17 13.97 2.06
C ALA A 32 -11.67 14.27 1.93
N MET A 33 -10.83 13.59 2.71
CA MET A 33 -9.37 13.80 2.78
C MET A 33 -8.59 12.56 2.36
N PHE A 34 -9.27 11.62 1.69
CA PHE A 34 -8.65 10.37 1.26
C PHE A 34 -7.41 10.62 0.37
N GLY A 35 -6.32 9.96 0.71
CA GLY A 35 -5.04 10.10 0.01
C GLY A 35 -4.25 11.37 0.35
N VAL A 36 -4.82 12.29 1.12
CA VAL A 36 -4.20 13.59 1.46
C VAL A 36 -3.68 13.60 2.88
N LYS A 37 -4.59 13.41 3.86
CA LYS A 37 -4.26 13.50 5.29
C LYS A 37 -5.02 12.44 6.07
N PRO A 38 -4.36 11.41 6.58
CA PRO A 38 -5.01 10.39 7.39
C PRO A 38 -5.44 10.92 8.75
N ASP A 39 -6.52 10.36 9.29
CA ASP A 39 -6.96 10.65 10.66
C ASP A 39 -6.14 9.87 11.68
N MET A 40 -5.76 8.64 11.34
CA MET A 40 -5.00 7.78 12.22
C MET A 40 -4.15 6.78 11.42
N ILE A 41 -2.97 6.48 11.93
CA ILE A 41 -2.09 5.43 11.40
C ILE A 41 -1.83 4.43 12.51
N ILE A 42 -2.14 3.16 12.20
CA ILE A 42 -1.93 2.01 13.09
C ILE A 42 -0.86 1.13 12.47
N LYS A 43 0.14 0.76 13.26
CA LYS A 43 1.23 -0.12 12.86
C LYS A 43 1.28 -1.35 13.78
N GLY A 44 1.04 -2.53 13.22
CA GLY A 44 1.01 -3.76 14.00
C GLY A 44 0.03 -3.72 15.18
N GLY A 45 -1.09 -3.00 15.04
CA GLY A 45 -2.08 -2.80 16.09
C GLY A 45 -1.81 -1.60 17.03
N PHE A 46 -0.66 -0.93 16.91
CA PHE A 46 -0.34 0.27 17.71
C PHE A 46 -0.67 1.56 16.95
N ILE A 47 -1.32 2.51 17.63
CA ILE A 47 -1.52 3.85 17.07
C ILE A 47 -0.18 4.59 17.13
N ILE A 48 0.39 4.90 15.95
CA ILE A 48 1.68 5.60 15.82
C ILE A 48 1.55 7.06 15.44
N ALA A 49 0.43 7.44 14.85
CA ALA A 49 0.09 8.82 14.54
C ALA A 49 -1.41 9.01 14.56
N SER A 50 -1.89 10.14 15.06
CA SER A 50 -3.30 10.51 15.02
C SER A 50 -3.47 12.01 15.06
N LYS A 51 -4.58 12.50 14.49
CA LYS A 51 -5.01 13.87 14.69
C LYS A 51 -5.44 14.09 16.14
N MET A 52 -5.19 15.28 16.66
CA MET A 52 -5.63 15.70 17.99
C MET A 52 -6.73 16.73 17.85
N GLY A 53 -7.87 16.42 18.47
CA GLY A 53 -9.06 17.29 18.48
C GLY A 53 -9.79 17.38 17.15
N ASP A 54 -10.87 18.14 17.13
CA ASP A 54 -11.71 18.39 15.98
C ASP A 54 -11.43 19.76 15.38
N ALA A 55 -11.67 19.93 14.08
CA ALA A 55 -11.68 21.23 13.44
C ALA A 55 -12.80 22.10 14.02
N ASN A 56 -12.52 23.35 14.34
CA ASN A 56 -13.47 24.33 14.84
C ASN A 56 -13.14 25.74 14.31
N ALA A 57 -13.87 26.73 14.76
CA ALA A 57 -13.68 28.13 14.31
C ALA A 57 -12.29 28.70 14.62
N SER A 58 -11.64 28.23 15.69
CA SER A 58 -10.30 28.68 16.08
C SER A 58 -9.19 27.82 15.44
N ILE A 59 -9.49 26.52 15.14
CA ILE A 59 -8.56 25.57 14.54
C ILE A 59 -9.28 24.91 13.35
N PRO A 60 -9.21 25.50 12.15
CA PRO A 60 -9.92 25.00 10.98
C PRO A 60 -9.44 23.61 10.49
N THR A 61 -8.27 23.18 10.91
CA THR A 61 -7.74 21.84 10.67
C THR A 61 -7.31 21.19 11.98
N PRO A 62 -7.63 19.90 12.22
CA PRO A 62 -7.18 19.20 13.43
C PRO A 62 -5.66 19.27 13.56
N GLN A 63 -5.19 19.92 14.62
CA GLN A 63 -3.75 20.07 14.90
C GLN A 63 -3.51 20.11 16.41
N PRO A 64 -2.32 19.71 16.86
CA PRO A 64 -1.25 19.06 16.08
C PRO A 64 -1.58 17.61 15.72
N VAL A 65 -0.93 17.09 14.70
CA VAL A 65 -0.85 15.64 14.51
C VAL A 65 0.16 15.13 15.52
N VAL A 66 -0.25 14.24 16.42
CA VAL A 66 0.64 13.67 17.41
C VAL A 66 1.15 12.33 16.92
N TYR A 67 2.45 12.25 16.79
CA TYR A 67 3.16 10.99 16.59
C TYR A 67 3.42 10.34 17.94
N THR A 68 3.21 9.05 18.04
CA THR A 68 3.58 8.30 19.24
C THR A 68 5.09 8.11 19.26
N LYS A 69 5.80 9.11 19.77
CA LYS A 69 7.27 9.15 19.83
C LYS A 69 7.86 7.99 20.62
N MET A 70 7.10 7.45 21.55
CA MET A 70 7.49 6.35 22.42
C MET A 70 7.36 4.96 21.80
N PHE A 71 6.77 4.82 20.60
CA PHE A 71 6.55 3.51 19.96
C PHE A 71 7.84 2.66 19.93
N GLY A 72 8.98 3.25 19.56
CA GLY A 72 10.26 2.58 19.52
C GLY A 72 10.86 2.23 20.89
N ALA A 73 10.34 2.79 21.98
CA ALA A 73 10.81 2.58 23.35
C ALA A 73 10.10 1.41 24.08
N TYR A 74 9.06 0.84 23.49
CA TYR A 74 8.31 -0.28 24.09
C TYR A 74 9.02 -1.63 23.89
N GLY A 75 10.26 -1.77 24.31
CA GLY A 75 11.02 -3.01 24.21
C GLY A 75 11.08 -3.57 22.79
N LEU A 76 10.46 -4.72 22.55
CA LEU A 76 10.43 -5.38 21.24
C LEU A 76 9.28 -4.91 20.33
N ALA A 77 8.50 -3.89 20.70
CA ALA A 77 7.33 -3.47 19.92
C ALA A 77 7.69 -3.16 18.46
N ARG A 78 8.79 -2.46 18.20
CA ARG A 78 9.26 -2.14 16.86
C ARG A 78 9.67 -3.38 16.06
N ALA A 79 10.29 -4.36 16.70
CA ALA A 79 10.68 -5.60 16.05
C ALA A 79 9.46 -6.50 15.78
N ASN A 80 8.55 -6.62 16.75
CA ASN A 80 7.38 -7.49 16.66
C ASN A 80 6.27 -6.93 15.75
N SER A 81 6.24 -5.63 15.50
CA SER A 81 5.28 -5.00 14.58
C SER A 81 5.74 -4.95 13.13
N CYS A 82 6.90 -5.50 12.81
CA CYS A 82 7.49 -5.47 11.48
C CYS A 82 7.93 -6.86 11.03
N ILE A 83 7.79 -7.12 9.72
CA ILE A 83 8.28 -8.34 9.07
C ILE A 83 9.43 -7.97 8.14
N THR A 84 10.44 -8.82 8.09
CA THR A 84 11.48 -8.82 7.04
C THR A 84 11.16 -9.96 6.09
N PHE A 85 10.80 -9.64 4.86
CA PHE A 85 10.55 -10.64 3.83
C PHE A 85 11.85 -10.99 3.12
N VAL A 86 12.07 -12.28 2.92
CA VAL A 86 13.28 -12.81 2.30
C VAL A 86 12.92 -13.87 1.26
N SER A 87 13.86 -14.23 0.38
CA SER A 87 13.66 -15.36 -0.50
C SER A 87 13.56 -16.66 0.30
N LYS A 88 12.89 -17.68 -0.27
CA LYS A 88 12.83 -19.01 0.37
C LYS A 88 14.23 -19.57 0.63
N ALA A 89 15.17 -19.41 -0.31
CA ALA A 89 16.54 -19.86 -0.13
C ALA A 89 17.25 -19.17 1.06
N ALA A 90 17.04 -17.90 1.25
CA ALA A 90 17.60 -17.18 2.40
C ALA A 90 16.96 -17.63 3.72
N TYR A 91 15.64 -17.85 3.71
CA TYR A 91 14.91 -18.36 4.86
C TYR A 91 15.40 -19.75 5.29
N ASP A 92 15.50 -20.67 4.33
CA ASP A 92 15.97 -22.05 4.55
C ASP A 92 17.45 -22.13 4.97
N ASN A 93 18.22 -21.06 4.77
CA ASN A 93 19.62 -20.90 5.21
C ASN A 93 19.77 -20.08 6.47
N ASP A 94 18.77 -19.98 7.32
CA ASP A 94 18.82 -19.33 8.64
C ASP A 94 19.35 -17.90 8.61
N ILE A 95 18.89 -17.10 7.60
CA ILE A 95 19.34 -15.71 7.43
C ILE A 95 19.05 -14.85 8.65
N LYS A 96 18.01 -15.18 9.42
CA LYS A 96 17.65 -14.46 10.64
C LYS A 96 18.77 -14.51 11.67
N GLU A 97 19.30 -15.69 11.95
CA GLU A 97 20.37 -15.92 12.90
C GLU A 97 21.70 -15.39 12.38
N LYS A 98 22.00 -15.65 11.09
CA LYS A 98 23.24 -15.17 10.45
C LYS A 98 23.41 -13.65 10.47
N LEU A 99 22.29 -12.92 10.37
CA LEU A 99 22.29 -11.46 10.40
C LEU A 99 21.81 -10.89 11.75
N SER A 100 21.58 -11.74 12.75
CA SER A 100 21.09 -11.33 14.08
C SER A 100 19.84 -10.43 13.99
N LEU A 101 18.88 -10.82 13.14
CA LEU A 101 17.67 -10.03 12.93
C LEU A 101 16.68 -10.20 14.08
N HIS A 102 16.31 -9.12 14.74
CA HIS A 102 15.30 -9.13 15.78
C HIS A 102 13.87 -9.18 15.26
N ARG A 103 13.64 -8.76 14.01
CA ARG A 103 12.32 -8.78 13.37
C ARG A 103 11.90 -10.20 13.03
N GLN A 104 10.58 -10.40 12.92
CA GLN A 104 10.06 -11.62 12.30
C GLN A 104 10.56 -11.70 10.85
N VAL A 105 11.07 -12.88 10.48
CA VAL A 105 11.53 -13.15 9.11
C VAL A 105 10.60 -14.17 8.48
N LEU A 106 10.07 -13.87 7.30
CA LEU A 106 9.17 -14.74 6.55
C LEU A 106 9.63 -14.85 5.09
N ALA A 107 9.44 -16.03 4.51
CA ALA A 107 9.75 -16.24 3.10
C ALA A 107 8.63 -15.71 2.20
N VAL A 108 9.00 -15.07 1.10
CA VAL A 108 8.06 -14.78 0.00
C VAL A 108 7.76 -16.06 -0.77
N HIS A 109 6.56 -16.15 -1.34
CA HIS A 109 6.14 -17.31 -2.13
C HIS A 109 5.20 -16.92 -3.26
N ASN A 110 5.09 -17.81 -4.26
CA ASN A 110 4.18 -17.67 -5.39
C ASN A 110 4.32 -16.36 -6.21
N CYS A 111 5.47 -15.68 -6.17
CA CYS A 111 5.65 -14.40 -6.88
C CYS A 111 6.15 -14.55 -8.33
N ARG A 112 6.60 -15.74 -8.77
CA ARG A 112 7.17 -15.94 -10.13
C ARG A 112 6.14 -16.25 -11.20
N SER A 113 5.00 -16.83 -10.81
CA SER A 113 3.93 -17.24 -11.73
C SER A 113 2.74 -16.27 -11.72
N ILE A 114 2.84 -15.18 -10.98
CA ILE A 114 1.78 -14.17 -10.85
C ILE A 114 1.71 -13.31 -12.12
N GLY A 115 0.50 -13.15 -12.62
CA GLY A 115 0.18 -12.30 -13.75
C GLY A 115 -1.04 -11.43 -13.47
N LYS A 116 -1.46 -10.67 -14.49
CA LYS A 116 -2.62 -9.77 -14.36
C LYS A 116 -3.91 -10.49 -13.97
N LYS A 117 -4.10 -11.73 -14.44
CA LYS A 117 -5.26 -12.58 -14.12
C LYS A 117 -5.40 -12.91 -12.62
N ASP A 118 -4.31 -12.77 -11.86
CA ASP A 118 -4.29 -13.10 -10.44
C ASP A 118 -4.60 -11.87 -9.56
N MET A 119 -4.78 -10.69 -10.19
CA MET A 119 -5.04 -9.44 -9.48
C MET A 119 -6.50 -9.33 -9.06
N LYS A 120 -6.76 -8.88 -7.84
CA LYS A 120 -8.12 -8.60 -7.35
C LYS A 120 -8.67 -7.34 -8.01
N ASN A 121 -9.87 -7.43 -8.56
CA ASN A 121 -10.62 -6.33 -9.21
C ASN A 121 -9.83 -5.62 -10.32
N ASN A 122 -8.80 -6.26 -10.88
CA ASN A 122 -7.98 -5.74 -11.96
C ASN A 122 -7.37 -6.88 -12.79
N ASP A 123 -8.17 -7.91 -13.05
CA ASP A 123 -7.80 -9.17 -13.70
C ASP A 123 -8.12 -9.20 -15.20
N VAL A 124 -8.81 -8.19 -15.70
CA VAL A 124 -9.18 -8.10 -17.12
C VAL A 124 -7.92 -8.03 -17.98
N ILE A 125 -7.81 -8.98 -18.93
CA ILE A 125 -6.76 -9.04 -19.94
C ILE A 125 -7.41 -8.66 -21.26
N ALA A 126 -7.10 -7.47 -21.76
CA ALA A 126 -7.56 -7.00 -23.06
C ALA A 126 -6.52 -7.26 -24.14
N ASP A 127 -6.95 -7.58 -25.36
CA ASP A 127 -6.08 -7.56 -26.54
C ASP A 127 -5.86 -6.11 -26.97
N ILE A 128 -4.67 -5.59 -26.73
CA ILE A 128 -4.30 -4.21 -27.06
C ILE A 128 -3.34 -4.22 -28.23
N GLN A 129 -3.75 -3.62 -29.34
CA GLN A 129 -2.97 -3.46 -30.55
C GLN A 129 -2.68 -1.97 -30.77
N VAL A 130 -1.42 -1.65 -30.97
CA VAL A 130 -0.97 -0.29 -31.29
C VAL A 130 -0.34 -0.31 -32.68
N ASN A 131 -0.87 0.49 -33.59
CA ASN A 131 -0.26 0.67 -34.91
C ASN A 131 0.95 1.61 -34.79
N PRO A 132 2.17 1.19 -35.15
CA PRO A 132 3.38 2.00 -34.99
C PRO A 132 3.49 3.15 -35.98
N GLU A 133 2.71 3.14 -37.07
CA GLU A 133 2.78 4.17 -38.12
C GLU A 133 1.87 5.37 -37.83
N ASN A 134 0.65 5.10 -37.35
CA ASN A 134 -0.36 6.13 -37.12
C ASN A 134 -0.81 6.26 -35.66
N TYR A 135 -0.25 5.41 -34.77
CA TYR A 135 -0.53 5.37 -33.33
C TYR A 135 -1.98 5.06 -32.95
N GLU A 136 -2.76 4.49 -33.88
CA GLU A 136 -4.10 3.98 -33.53
C GLU A 136 -4.00 2.88 -32.48
N VAL A 137 -4.82 2.98 -31.45
CA VAL A 137 -4.95 1.98 -30.41
C VAL A 137 -6.28 1.24 -30.57
N ARG A 138 -6.21 -0.08 -30.68
CA ARG A 138 -7.40 -0.96 -30.68
C ARG A 138 -7.38 -1.84 -29.44
N VAL A 139 -8.53 -1.94 -28.79
CA VAL A 139 -8.74 -2.81 -27.63
C VAL A 139 -9.83 -3.79 -28.01
N ASP A 140 -9.52 -5.09 -27.99
CA ASP A 140 -10.41 -6.17 -28.43
C ASP A 140 -11.01 -5.88 -29.82
N GLY A 141 -10.19 -5.39 -30.74
CA GLY A 141 -10.55 -5.02 -32.12
C GLY A 141 -11.25 -3.67 -32.27
N LYS A 142 -11.67 -3.01 -31.18
CA LYS A 142 -12.37 -1.71 -31.23
C LYS A 142 -11.37 -0.56 -31.18
N LEU A 143 -11.45 0.36 -32.14
CA LEU A 143 -10.67 1.59 -32.12
C LEU A 143 -11.03 2.43 -30.88
N ILE A 144 -10.02 2.82 -30.12
CA ILE A 144 -10.17 3.70 -28.96
C ILE A 144 -9.69 5.10 -29.35
N THR A 145 -10.58 6.07 -29.18
CA THR A 145 -10.29 7.48 -29.36
C THR A 145 -10.75 8.25 -28.15
N CYS A 146 -10.06 9.33 -27.82
CA CYS A 146 -10.49 10.27 -26.80
C CYS A 146 -10.25 11.70 -27.29
N GLU A 147 -11.10 12.60 -26.87
CA GLU A 147 -10.85 14.03 -27.06
C GLU A 147 -9.69 14.51 -26.21
N ALA A 148 -9.03 15.56 -26.66
CA ALA A 148 -7.97 16.19 -25.88
C ALA A 148 -8.50 16.66 -24.52
N ALA A 149 -7.79 16.36 -23.45
CA ALA A 149 -8.21 16.76 -22.11
C ALA A 149 -8.03 18.27 -21.95
N GLU A 150 -9.12 19.01 -21.76
CA GLU A 150 -9.08 20.43 -21.42
C GLU A 150 -8.65 20.66 -19.96
N LYS A 151 -8.93 19.70 -19.07
CA LYS A 151 -8.56 19.74 -17.65
C LYS A 151 -8.04 18.38 -17.20
N LEU A 152 -6.95 18.39 -16.44
CA LEU A 152 -6.41 17.22 -15.76
C LEU A 152 -6.88 17.23 -14.30
N PRO A 153 -8.02 16.58 -13.95
CA PRO A 153 -8.70 16.82 -12.67
C PRO A 153 -7.91 16.34 -11.47
N MET A 154 -6.99 15.39 -11.63
CA MET A 154 -6.24 14.82 -10.51
C MET A 154 -4.96 15.59 -10.16
N ALA A 155 -4.32 16.25 -11.13
CA ALA A 155 -3.04 16.92 -10.91
C ALA A 155 -3.11 18.17 -10.03
N GLN A 156 -4.29 18.73 -9.79
CA GLN A 156 -4.45 20.00 -9.09
C GLN A 156 -5.31 19.89 -7.81
N ARG A 157 -5.86 18.73 -7.50
CA ARG A 157 -6.80 18.57 -6.38
C ARG A 157 -6.17 18.07 -5.09
N TYR A 158 -4.96 17.58 -5.14
CA TYR A 158 -4.29 16.91 -4.03
C TYR A 158 -2.90 17.48 -3.75
N PHE A 159 -2.80 18.80 -3.69
CA PHE A 159 -1.60 19.44 -3.14
C PHE A 159 -1.61 19.28 -1.62
N LEU A 160 -0.50 18.79 -1.10
CA LEU A 160 -0.31 18.44 0.31
C LEU A 160 0.37 19.55 1.11
N PHE A 161 0.49 20.73 0.56
CA PHE A 161 1.23 21.85 1.12
C PHE A 161 0.47 23.15 0.98
#